data_555c4ab22319d062bac48adf06005486
#
_entry.id   555c4ab22319d062bac48adf06005486
#
_cell.length_a   1.000
_cell.length_b   1.000
_cell.length_c   1.000
_cell.angle_alpha   90.00
_cell.angle_beta   90.00
_cell.angle_gamma   90.00
#
_symmetry.space_group_name_H-M   'P 1'
#
loop_
_entity.id
_entity.type
_entity.pdbx_description
1 polymer ?
#
loop_
_entity_poly.entity_id
_entity_poly.type
_entity_poly.pdbx_seq_one_letter_code
_entity_poly.pdbx_strand_id
1 'polypeptide(L)'
;STVSSYTIKASAGNGGIISPSGNVSVKRGDDQTFSINPINGYRISDVIVDGKSVGAVSTYTFDSVKANHTIQVKFVKYNSIVADPEVTGVAGWLQTKEHNGYMGGYGNGLFGPNDNMTRAQAAQMFYNLLLNKNVDITVDFTDVPADAWYGNAVRTLASLGVIKGIGDGQFAPNRTITRAEFTVIAMRFANVSADVTNPFTDISTNDWFY
;
A
#
# COMPACT_ATOMS: atom_id res chain seq x y z
N SER A 1 55.36 -2.32 10.75
CA SER A 1 54.34 -2.03 9.70
C SER A 1 53.17 -1.33 10.38
N THR A 2 53.15 -0.01 10.32
CA THR A 2 51.96 0.75 10.76
C THR A 2 50.82 0.47 9.83
N VAL A 3 49.81 -0.26 10.29
CA VAL A 3 48.58 -0.46 9.58
C VAL A 3 47.89 0.90 9.53
N SER A 4 47.93 1.58 8.35
CA SER A 4 47.20 2.81 8.19
C SER A 4 45.69 2.48 8.15
N SER A 5 44.91 3.18 8.96
CA SER A 5 43.43 3.13 8.92
C SER A 5 42.89 4.42 8.34
N TYR A 6 41.71 4.34 7.77
CA TYR A 6 40.95 5.46 7.29
C TYR A 6 39.65 5.62 8.08
N THR A 7 39.11 6.81 8.07
CA THR A 7 37.88 7.11 8.81
C THR A 7 36.72 7.28 7.82
N ILE A 8 35.64 6.58 8.08
CA ILE A 8 34.36 6.83 7.41
C ILE A 8 33.46 7.55 8.42
N LYS A 9 33.06 8.79 8.09
CA LYS A 9 32.14 9.55 8.91
C LYS A 9 30.71 9.22 8.51
N ALA A 10 30.01 8.46 9.39
CA ALA A 10 28.65 8.01 9.16
C ALA A 10 27.66 8.80 10.00
N SER A 11 26.62 9.35 9.35
CA SER A 11 25.57 10.12 10.02
C SER A 11 24.19 9.81 9.44
N ALA A 12 23.19 9.93 10.30
CA ALA A 12 21.78 9.78 9.94
C ALA A 12 21.02 11.02 10.37
N GLY A 13 20.12 11.49 9.54
CA GLY A 13 19.16 12.53 9.87
C GLY A 13 18.04 12.01 10.77
N ASN A 14 17.14 12.91 11.19
CA ASN A 14 15.96 12.52 11.96
C ASN A 14 15.11 11.52 11.17
N GLY A 15 14.65 10.46 11.83
CA GLY A 15 13.75 9.47 11.21
C GLY A 15 14.35 8.09 11.01
N GLY A 16 15.59 7.84 11.44
CA GLY A 16 16.23 6.53 11.37
C GLY A 16 17.62 6.49 11.94
N ILE A 17 18.27 5.36 11.79
CA ILE A 17 19.63 5.11 12.26
C ILE A 17 20.50 4.52 11.15
N ILE A 18 21.79 4.76 11.21
CA ILE A 18 22.82 4.07 10.44
C ILE A 18 23.74 3.31 11.43
N SER A 19 24.11 2.10 11.08
CA SER A 19 25.00 1.29 11.92
C SER A 19 26.09 0.63 11.06
N PRO A 20 27.37 0.78 11.47
CA PRO A 20 27.89 1.60 12.56
C PRO A 20 27.70 3.11 12.29
N SER A 21 27.82 3.96 13.33
CA SER A 21 27.61 5.41 13.21
C SER A 21 28.79 6.18 13.80
N GLY A 22 28.89 7.48 13.48
CA GLY A 22 29.98 8.34 13.92
C GLY A 22 31.25 8.16 13.09
N ASN A 23 32.39 8.28 13.72
CA ASN A 23 33.71 8.10 13.07
C ASN A 23 34.12 6.62 13.14
N VAL A 24 33.91 5.90 12.03
CA VAL A 24 34.23 4.47 11.92
C VAL A 24 35.63 4.31 11.35
N SER A 25 36.54 3.69 12.14
CA SER A 25 37.90 3.42 11.68
C SER A 25 37.97 2.09 10.95
N VAL A 26 38.46 2.11 9.72
CA VAL A 26 38.58 0.95 8.85
C VAL A 26 40.04 0.77 8.43
N LYS A 27 40.60 -0.45 8.54
CA LYS A 27 41.95 -0.71 8.07
C LYS A 27 42.04 -0.55 6.57
N ARG A 28 43.19 -0.08 6.09
CA ARG A 28 43.43 0.05 4.67
C ARG A 28 43.22 -1.28 3.94
N GLY A 29 42.32 -1.29 2.98
CA GLY A 29 41.99 -2.45 2.13
C GLY A 29 40.85 -3.31 2.64
N ASP A 30 40.35 -3.06 3.85
CA ASP A 30 39.18 -3.75 4.39
C ASP A 30 37.90 -3.14 3.81
N ASP A 31 36.84 -3.93 3.76
CA ASP A 31 35.48 -3.51 3.41
C ASP A 31 34.74 -3.05 4.66
N GLN A 32 33.83 -2.09 4.49
CA GLN A 32 32.94 -1.64 5.55
C GLN A 32 31.50 -1.51 5.09
N THR A 33 30.63 -2.30 5.67
CA THR A 33 29.19 -2.26 5.40
C THR A 33 28.47 -1.44 6.46
N PHE A 34 27.52 -0.64 6.01
CA PHE A 34 26.58 0.13 6.82
C PHE A 34 25.17 -0.38 6.61
N SER A 35 24.43 -0.59 7.69
CA SER A 35 23.01 -0.91 7.68
C SER A 35 22.20 0.32 8.04
N ILE A 36 21.11 0.58 7.32
CA ILE A 36 20.30 1.78 7.45
C ILE A 36 18.86 1.36 7.76
N ASN A 37 18.37 1.77 8.92
CA ASN A 37 17.06 1.38 9.42
C ASN A 37 16.23 2.62 9.73
N PRO A 38 15.14 2.89 8.99
CA PRO A 38 14.19 3.93 9.37
C PRO A 38 13.42 3.51 10.63
N ILE A 39 13.06 4.48 11.47
CA ILE A 39 12.10 4.26 12.55
C ILE A 39 10.67 4.26 11.99
N ASN A 40 9.73 3.76 12.80
CA ASN A 40 8.32 3.74 12.40
C ASN A 40 7.84 5.14 11.99
N GLY A 41 7.14 5.23 10.85
CA GLY A 41 6.67 6.49 10.26
C GLY A 41 7.70 7.23 9.41
N TYR A 42 8.87 6.63 9.14
CA TYR A 42 9.89 7.20 8.24
C TYR A 42 10.36 6.18 7.20
N ARG A 43 10.84 6.69 6.08
CA ARG A 43 11.53 5.90 5.04
C ARG A 43 12.83 6.57 4.66
N ILE A 44 13.77 5.80 4.14
CA ILE A 44 14.99 6.34 3.55
C ILE A 44 14.58 7.17 2.33
N SER A 45 14.97 8.44 2.29
CA SER A 45 14.76 9.29 1.11
C SER A 45 15.97 9.30 0.20
N ASP A 46 17.17 9.27 0.80
CA ASP A 46 18.43 9.27 0.05
C ASP A 46 19.59 8.84 0.95
N VAL A 47 20.60 8.24 0.35
CA VAL A 47 21.91 8.00 0.95
C VAL A 47 22.95 8.74 0.14
N ILE A 48 23.75 9.59 0.79
CA ILE A 48 24.76 10.44 0.17
C ILE A 48 26.13 9.92 0.59
N VAL A 49 26.92 9.49 -0.37
CA VAL A 49 28.28 8.99 -0.19
C VAL A 49 29.23 9.96 -0.86
N ASP A 50 30.18 10.51 -0.10
CA ASP A 50 31.17 11.50 -0.57
C ASP A 50 30.51 12.64 -1.38
N GLY A 51 29.37 13.11 -0.90
CA GLY A 51 28.60 14.19 -1.50
C GLY A 51 27.75 13.81 -2.72
N LYS A 52 27.72 12.53 -3.12
CA LYS A 52 26.91 12.03 -4.24
C LYS A 52 25.77 11.13 -3.74
N SER A 53 24.58 11.30 -4.30
CA SER A 53 23.44 10.41 -4.04
C SER A 53 23.69 9.02 -4.63
N VAL A 54 23.40 7.99 -3.83
CA VAL A 54 23.37 6.59 -4.24
C VAL A 54 21.95 6.01 -4.18
N GLY A 55 20.94 6.88 -3.92
CA GLY A 55 19.54 6.51 -3.82
C GLY A 55 19.14 6.02 -2.44
N ALA A 56 17.90 5.54 -2.30
CA ALA A 56 17.32 5.06 -1.06
C ALA A 56 17.68 3.58 -0.84
N VAL A 57 18.89 3.29 -0.39
CA VAL A 57 19.36 1.94 -0.11
C VAL A 57 19.33 1.64 1.38
N SER A 58 19.01 0.39 1.78
CA SER A 58 19.01 -0.06 3.18
C SER A 58 20.37 -0.55 3.67
N THR A 59 21.30 -0.78 2.73
CA THR A 59 22.68 -1.18 3.02
C THR A 59 23.62 -0.51 2.02
N TYR A 60 24.82 -0.17 2.48
CA TYR A 60 25.89 0.33 1.62
C TYR A 60 27.24 -0.22 2.08
N THR A 61 28.05 -0.70 1.15
CA THR A 61 29.40 -1.23 1.43
C THR A 61 30.44 -0.38 0.71
N PHE A 62 31.43 0.07 1.45
CA PHE A 62 32.67 0.59 0.92
C PHE A 62 33.63 -0.59 0.73
N ASP A 63 34.03 -0.87 -0.49
CA ASP A 63 34.93 -1.95 -0.82
C ASP A 63 36.39 -1.46 -0.79
N SER A 64 37.27 -2.25 -0.17
CA SER A 64 38.73 -1.99 -0.17
C SER A 64 39.10 -0.56 0.19
N VAL A 65 38.69 -0.08 1.35
CA VAL A 65 38.85 1.32 1.80
C VAL A 65 40.30 1.77 1.75
N LYS A 66 40.58 2.83 0.96
CA LYS A 66 41.92 3.41 0.73
C LYS A 66 41.97 4.91 0.96
N ALA A 67 40.89 5.51 1.42
CA ALA A 67 40.73 6.93 1.73
C ALA A 67 39.73 7.15 2.85
N ASN A 68 39.65 8.37 3.35
CA ASN A 68 38.54 8.78 4.21
C ASN A 68 37.29 8.99 3.39
N HIS A 69 36.14 8.61 3.94
CA HIS A 69 34.84 8.71 3.28
C HIS A 69 33.80 9.34 4.19
N THR A 70 32.69 9.73 3.59
CA THR A 70 31.49 10.17 4.30
C THR A 70 30.29 9.40 3.81
N ILE A 71 29.40 9.05 4.71
CA ILE A 71 28.06 8.52 4.37
C ILE A 71 27.01 9.23 5.23
N GLN A 72 26.05 9.84 4.58
CA GLN A 72 24.96 10.58 5.22
C GLN A 72 23.62 10.04 4.74
N VAL A 73 22.74 9.69 5.68
CA VAL A 73 21.41 9.21 5.37
C VAL A 73 20.38 10.30 5.63
N LYS A 74 19.50 10.49 4.67
CA LYS A 74 18.31 11.32 4.78
C LYS A 74 17.08 10.44 4.89
N PHE A 75 16.23 10.77 5.85
CA PHE A 75 14.93 10.16 6.01
C PHE A 75 13.85 11.20 5.71
N VAL A 76 12.76 10.76 5.13
CA VAL A 76 11.54 11.55 5.00
C VAL A 76 10.49 10.90 5.87
N LYS A 77 9.71 11.72 6.57
CA LYS A 77 8.55 11.22 7.28
C LYS A 77 7.69 10.48 6.26
N TYR A 78 7.64 9.20 6.42
CA TYR A 78 6.67 8.40 5.74
C TYR A 78 5.36 8.77 6.45
N ASN A 79 4.60 9.68 5.85
CA ASN A 79 3.21 9.51 6.00
C ASN A 79 2.96 8.14 5.39
N SER A 80 2.98 7.07 6.21
CA SER A 80 2.03 6.04 5.95
C SER A 80 0.76 6.85 5.77
N ILE A 81 0.23 6.85 4.61
CA ILE A 81 -1.19 6.99 4.45
C ILE A 81 -1.75 5.70 5.08
N VAL A 82 -1.62 5.58 6.40
CA VAL A 82 -2.73 5.11 7.19
C VAL A 82 -3.76 6.13 6.79
N ALA A 83 -4.69 5.69 5.94
CA ALA A 83 -5.77 6.54 5.52
C ALA A 83 -6.46 6.95 6.82
N ASP A 84 -5.96 8.05 7.40
CA ASP A 84 -6.67 8.70 8.47
C ASP A 84 -8.01 9.08 7.85
N PRO A 85 -9.12 8.50 8.29
CA PRO A 85 -10.42 8.79 7.72
C PRO A 85 -10.72 10.28 7.70
N GLU A 86 -10.18 11.05 8.66
CA GLU A 86 -10.33 12.50 8.75
C GLU A 86 -9.49 13.24 7.68
N VAL A 87 -8.35 12.69 7.29
CA VAL A 87 -7.42 13.32 6.31
C VAL A 87 -7.68 12.83 4.88
N THR A 88 -8.01 11.55 4.72
CA THR A 88 -8.18 10.94 3.39
C THR A 88 -9.63 10.83 2.95
N GLY A 89 -10.57 11.11 3.85
CA GLY A 89 -11.99 10.91 3.61
C GLY A 89 -12.42 9.45 3.45
N VAL A 90 -11.54 8.49 3.74
CA VAL A 90 -11.94 7.08 3.79
C VAL A 90 -12.80 6.87 5.02
N ALA A 91 -14.01 6.35 4.81
CA ALA A 91 -14.96 6.12 5.89
C ALA A 91 -14.34 5.24 7.00
N GLY A 92 -14.61 5.62 8.28
CA GLY A 92 -14.12 4.92 9.46
C GLY A 92 -14.64 3.48 9.64
N TRP A 93 -15.30 2.93 8.63
CA TRP A 93 -15.80 1.56 8.57
C TRP A 93 -14.88 0.57 7.87
N LEU A 94 -13.73 1.06 7.31
CA LEU A 94 -12.70 0.18 6.76
C LEU A 94 -11.52 0.01 7.71
N GLN A 95 -10.92 -1.17 7.68
CA GLN A 95 -9.67 -1.45 8.37
C GLN A 95 -8.51 -0.74 7.67
N THR A 96 -8.04 0.34 8.29
CA THR A 96 -6.92 1.13 7.77
C THR A 96 -5.66 0.99 8.63
N LYS A 97 -5.77 0.38 9.83
CA LYS A 97 -4.68 0.27 10.82
C LYS A 97 -3.99 -1.09 10.79
N GLU A 98 -4.69 -2.14 10.45
CA GLU A 98 -4.18 -3.50 10.43
C GLU A 98 -4.12 -4.02 9.00
N HIS A 99 -2.97 -4.54 8.59
CA HIS A 99 -2.78 -5.12 7.26
C HIS A 99 -3.11 -6.62 7.27
N ASN A 100 -4.36 -6.96 7.60
CA ASN A 100 -4.85 -8.33 7.47
C ASN A 100 -5.01 -8.68 5.98
N GLY A 101 -4.80 -9.96 5.64
CA GLY A 101 -4.98 -10.44 4.27
C GLY A 101 -6.43 -10.25 3.80
N TYR A 102 -6.66 -9.28 2.91
CA TYR A 102 -7.97 -8.97 2.33
C TYR A 102 -8.18 -9.62 0.95
N MET A 103 -7.12 -10.16 0.36
CA MET A 103 -7.15 -10.92 -0.88
C MET A 103 -6.60 -12.32 -0.65
N GLY A 104 -7.25 -13.33 -1.21
CA GLY A 104 -6.78 -14.70 -1.24
C GLY A 104 -6.33 -15.11 -2.64
N GLY A 105 -5.47 -16.14 -2.72
CA GLY A 105 -5.15 -16.79 -3.99
C GLY A 105 -6.20 -17.85 -4.38
N TYR A 106 -5.99 -18.47 -5.53
CA TYR A 106 -6.87 -19.55 -6.07
C TYR A 106 -6.68 -20.91 -5.40
N GLY A 107 -5.91 -21.00 -4.32
CA GLY A 107 -5.41 -22.26 -3.78
C GLY A 107 -4.14 -22.70 -4.52
N ASN A 108 -3.62 -23.88 -4.20
CA ASN A 108 -2.39 -24.43 -4.81
C ASN A 108 -1.18 -23.46 -4.91
N GLY A 109 -1.17 -22.38 -4.12
CA GLY A 109 -0.10 -21.38 -4.11
C GLY A 109 -0.15 -20.35 -5.25
N LEU A 110 -1.20 -20.32 -6.08
CA LEU A 110 -1.33 -19.36 -7.18
C LEU A 110 -2.14 -18.14 -6.75
N PHE A 111 -1.68 -16.96 -7.15
CA PHE A 111 -2.36 -15.67 -6.94
C PHE A 111 -3.07 -15.17 -8.22
N GLY A 112 -2.54 -15.48 -9.41
CA GLY A 112 -3.09 -15.07 -10.70
C GLY A 112 -3.03 -13.54 -10.92
N PRO A 113 -1.85 -12.89 -10.88
CA PRO A 113 -1.74 -11.43 -10.88
C PRO A 113 -2.25 -10.77 -12.16
N ASN A 114 -2.37 -11.52 -13.24
CA ASN A 114 -2.84 -11.03 -14.56
C ASN A 114 -4.29 -11.44 -14.88
N ASP A 115 -4.95 -12.12 -13.95
CA ASP A 115 -6.33 -12.56 -14.18
C ASP A 115 -7.30 -11.40 -13.95
N ASN A 116 -8.36 -11.39 -14.75
CA ASN A 116 -9.43 -10.42 -14.56
C ASN A 116 -10.21 -10.72 -13.28
N MET A 117 -10.46 -9.70 -12.48
CA MET A 117 -11.26 -9.81 -11.26
C MET A 117 -12.75 -9.94 -11.60
N THR A 118 -13.45 -10.84 -10.91
CA THR A 118 -14.91 -10.93 -10.98
C THR A 118 -15.59 -9.98 -9.98
N ARG A 119 -16.88 -9.70 -10.19
CA ARG A 119 -17.68 -8.89 -9.27
C ARG A 119 -17.74 -9.51 -7.85
N ALA A 120 -17.83 -10.84 -7.77
CA ALA A 120 -17.78 -11.57 -6.50
C ALA A 120 -16.44 -11.42 -5.78
N GLN A 121 -15.33 -11.49 -6.50
CA GLN A 121 -13.99 -11.30 -5.92
C GLN A 121 -13.80 -9.87 -5.41
N ALA A 122 -14.26 -8.86 -6.16
CA ALA A 122 -14.24 -7.47 -5.71
C ALA A 122 -15.10 -7.27 -4.45
N ALA A 123 -16.30 -7.83 -4.41
CA ALA A 123 -17.16 -7.77 -3.23
C ALA A 123 -16.48 -8.41 -2.01
N GLN A 124 -15.90 -9.61 -2.17
CA GLN A 124 -15.20 -10.29 -1.08
C GLN A 124 -14.01 -9.49 -0.56
N MET A 125 -13.24 -8.86 -1.44
CA MET A 125 -12.11 -8.02 -1.07
C MET A 125 -12.56 -6.85 -0.18
N PHE A 126 -13.57 -6.08 -0.61
CA PHE A 126 -14.08 -4.95 0.17
C PHE A 126 -14.75 -5.41 1.48
N TYR A 127 -15.46 -6.52 1.47
CA TYR A 127 -16.04 -7.10 2.67
C TYR A 127 -14.96 -7.48 3.71
N ASN A 128 -13.83 -8.04 3.26
CA ASN A 128 -12.72 -8.38 4.16
C ASN A 128 -12.12 -7.15 4.84
N LEU A 129 -12.18 -5.99 4.19
CA LEU A 129 -11.72 -4.71 4.72
C LEU A 129 -12.70 -4.07 5.72
N LEU A 130 -13.95 -4.52 5.83
CA LEU A 130 -14.92 -3.95 6.78
C LEU A 130 -14.49 -4.21 8.22
N LEU A 131 -14.56 -3.18 9.05
CA LEU A 131 -14.39 -3.28 10.51
C LEU A 131 -15.55 -4.02 11.17
N ASN A 132 -16.77 -3.70 10.76
CA ASN A 132 -17.99 -4.34 11.26
C ASN A 132 -18.69 -5.09 10.13
N LYS A 133 -18.78 -6.39 10.28
CA LYS A 133 -19.46 -7.30 9.34
C LYS A 133 -20.85 -7.72 9.82
N ASN A 134 -21.22 -7.34 11.05
CA ASN A 134 -22.54 -7.63 11.62
C ASN A 134 -23.53 -6.54 11.19
N VAL A 135 -24.16 -6.74 10.04
CA VAL A 135 -25.08 -5.81 9.39
C VAL A 135 -26.40 -6.51 9.14
N ASP A 136 -27.50 -5.81 9.36
CA ASP A 136 -28.82 -6.30 9.00
C ASP A 136 -28.92 -6.49 7.49
N ILE A 137 -29.16 -7.70 7.04
CA ILE A 137 -29.26 -8.03 5.63
C ILE A 137 -30.64 -7.64 5.13
N THR A 138 -30.70 -6.65 4.28
CA THR A 138 -31.91 -6.10 3.69
C THR A 138 -32.01 -6.31 2.18
N VAL A 139 -30.90 -6.75 1.55
CA VAL A 139 -30.80 -6.97 0.11
C VAL A 139 -30.32 -8.39 -0.16
N ASP A 140 -31.00 -9.08 -1.08
CA ASP A 140 -30.59 -10.38 -1.61
C ASP A 140 -30.70 -10.41 -3.14
N PHE A 141 -30.05 -11.39 -3.76
CA PHE A 141 -30.00 -11.55 -5.21
C PHE A 141 -30.31 -13.00 -5.61
N THR A 142 -31.08 -13.17 -6.67
CA THR A 142 -31.54 -14.48 -7.15
C THR A 142 -30.42 -15.39 -7.65
N ASP A 143 -29.31 -14.80 -8.10
CA ASP A 143 -28.13 -15.46 -8.64
C ASP A 143 -26.96 -15.55 -7.63
N VAL A 144 -27.23 -15.29 -6.34
CA VAL A 144 -26.26 -15.42 -5.26
C VAL A 144 -26.72 -16.53 -4.30
N PRO A 145 -26.24 -17.79 -4.46
CA PRO A 145 -26.59 -18.88 -3.57
C PRO A 145 -26.28 -18.59 -2.11
N ALA A 146 -27.06 -19.14 -1.18
CA ALA A 146 -26.88 -18.91 0.24
C ALA A 146 -25.54 -19.43 0.77
N ASP A 147 -25.04 -20.51 0.19
CA ASP A 147 -23.79 -21.19 0.51
C ASP A 147 -22.57 -20.72 -0.33
N ALA A 148 -22.77 -19.74 -1.22
CA ALA A 148 -21.67 -19.21 -2.01
C ALA A 148 -20.61 -18.54 -1.11
N TRP A 149 -19.34 -18.79 -1.36
CA TRP A 149 -18.21 -18.22 -0.61
C TRP A 149 -18.22 -16.68 -0.54
N TYR A 150 -18.81 -16.03 -1.54
CA TYR A 150 -19.00 -14.60 -1.64
C TYR A 150 -20.38 -14.12 -1.15
N GLY A 151 -21.29 -15.03 -0.78
CA GLY A 151 -22.68 -14.72 -0.50
C GLY A 151 -22.85 -13.67 0.60
N ASN A 152 -22.16 -13.85 1.72
CA ASN A 152 -22.19 -12.90 2.83
C ASN A 152 -21.61 -11.54 2.43
N ALA A 153 -20.53 -11.54 1.66
CA ALA A 153 -19.89 -10.31 1.20
C ALA A 153 -20.84 -9.49 0.33
N VAL A 154 -21.48 -10.14 -0.64
CA VAL A 154 -22.42 -9.48 -1.56
C VAL A 154 -23.62 -8.92 -0.80
N ARG A 155 -24.28 -9.71 0.02
CA ARG A 155 -25.47 -9.27 0.79
C ARG A 155 -25.14 -8.13 1.75
N THR A 156 -24.04 -8.23 2.50
CA THR A 156 -23.60 -7.18 3.43
C THR A 156 -23.33 -5.88 2.72
N LEU A 157 -22.50 -5.89 1.67
CA LEU A 157 -22.15 -4.68 0.94
C LEU A 157 -23.34 -4.08 0.17
N ALA A 158 -24.26 -4.91 -0.31
CA ALA A 158 -25.49 -4.43 -0.93
C ALA A 158 -26.42 -3.79 0.08
N SER A 159 -26.57 -4.39 1.29
CA SER A 159 -27.38 -3.83 2.37
C SER A 159 -26.80 -2.51 2.91
N LEU A 160 -25.48 -2.34 2.86
CA LEU A 160 -24.77 -1.07 3.13
C LEU A 160 -24.88 -0.07 1.97
N GLY A 161 -25.44 -0.43 0.82
CA GLY A 161 -25.51 0.42 -0.36
C GLY A 161 -24.20 0.59 -1.10
N VAL A 162 -23.15 -0.14 -0.73
CA VAL A 162 -21.81 -0.07 -1.33
C VAL A 162 -21.77 -0.68 -2.72
N ILE A 163 -22.46 -1.80 -2.92
CA ILE A 163 -22.62 -2.43 -4.24
C ILE A 163 -24.08 -2.45 -4.66
N LYS A 164 -24.31 -2.58 -5.95
CA LYS A 164 -25.65 -2.71 -6.53
C LYS A 164 -25.69 -3.90 -7.49
N GLY A 165 -26.88 -4.46 -7.66
CA GLY A 165 -27.16 -5.44 -8.72
C GLY A 165 -27.10 -4.81 -10.12
N ILE A 166 -27.27 -5.67 -11.13
CA ILE A 166 -27.30 -5.29 -12.55
C ILE A 166 -28.71 -5.10 -13.09
N GLY A 167 -29.73 -5.27 -12.26
CA GLY A 167 -31.15 -5.29 -12.61
C GLY A 167 -31.77 -6.66 -12.37
N ASP A 168 -33.09 -6.74 -12.44
CA ASP A 168 -33.90 -7.98 -12.33
C ASP A 168 -33.56 -8.88 -11.13
N GLY A 169 -33.17 -8.26 -10.02
CA GLY A 169 -32.79 -8.98 -8.80
C GLY A 169 -31.48 -9.78 -8.91
N GLN A 170 -30.62 -9.47 -9.89
CA GLN A 170 -29.35 -10.16 -10.14
C GLN A 170 -28.16 -9.32 -9.76
N PHE A 171 -27.09 -9.98 -9.31
CA PHE A 171 -25.78 -9.41 -8.99
C PHE A 171 -24.74 -9.66 -10.10
N ALA A 172 -24.83 -10.76 -10.82
CA ALA A 172 -23.86 -11.27 -11.80
C ALA A 172 -22.46 -11.54 -11.17
N PRO A 173 -22.34 -12.45 -10.19
CA PRO A 173 -21.15 -12.66 -9.39
C PRO A 173 -19.92 -13.04 -10.22
N ASN A 174 -20.10 -13.83 -11.27
CA ASN A 174 -19.02 -14.35 -12.11
C ASN A 174 -18.63 -13.41 -13.28
N ARG A 175 -19.38 -12.33 -13.48
CA ARG A 175 -19.05 -11.33 -14.49
C ARG A 175 -17.80 -10.56 -14.09
N THR A 176 -16.89 -10.32 -15.03
CA THR A 176 -15.75 -9.45 -14.84
C THR A 176 -16.20 -8.04 -14.44
N ILE A 177 -15.59 -7.49 -13.40
CA ILE A 177 -15.83 -6.10 -12.99
C ILE A 177 -15.05 -5.16 -13.89
N THR A 178 -15.67 -4.07 -14.33
CA THR A 178 -14.97 -3.03 -15.07
C THR A 178 -14.20 -2.10 -14.14
N ARG A 179 -13.22 -1.36 -14.68
CA ARG A 179 -12.49 -0.34 -13.94
C ARG A 179 -13.43 0.72 -13.33
N ALA A 180 -14.42 1.18 -14.08
CA ALA A 180 -15.42 2.13 -13.62
C ALA A 180 -16.23 1.57 -12.45
N GLU A 181 -16.77 0.35 -12.57
CA GLU A 181 -17.52 -0.30 -11.49
C GLU A 181 -16.70 -0.46 -10.22
N PHE A 182 -15.44 -0.89 -10.35
CA PHE A 182 -14.53 -1.03 -9.20
C PHE A 182 -14.26 0.32 -8.53
N THR A 183 -13.99 1.36 -9.33
CA THR A 183 -13.75 2.71 -8.82
C THR A 183 -14.97 3.24 -8.07
N VAL A 184 -16.18 3.08 -8.60
CA VAL A 184 -17.41 3.51 -7.91
C VAL A 184 -17.58 2.80 -6.56
N ILE A 185 -17.27 1.51 -6.48
CA ILE A 185 -17.30 0.79 -5.19
C ILE A 185 -16.30 1.38 -4.21
N ALA A 186 -15.06 1.58 -4.64
CA ALA A 186 -14.00 2.16 -3.81
C ALA A 186 -14.38 3.57 -3.32
N MET A 187 -14.93 4.40 -4.20
CA MET A 187 -15.31 5.79 -3.89
C MET A 187 -16.49 5.89 -2.91
N ARG A 188 -17.34 4.88 -2.80
CA ARG A 188 -18.40 4.84 -1.78
C ARG A 188 -17.89 4.69 -0.35
N PHE A 189 -16.64 4.31 -0.19
CA PHE A 189 -15.95 4.31 1.10
C PHE A 189 -15.18 5.61 1.37
N ALA A 190 -15.19 6.56 0.45
CA ALA A 190 -14.45 7.81 0.58
C ALA A 190 -15.42 9.01 0.69
N ASN A 191 -15.12 9.93 1.60
CA ASN A 191 -15.78 11.24 1.68
C ASN A 191 -15.03 12.20 0.76
N VAL A 192 -15.37 12.22 -0.51
CA VAL A 192 -14.72 13.13 -1.49
C VAL A 192 -15.55 14.40 -1.65
N SER A 193 -14.89 15.56 -1.66
CA SER A 193 -15.51 16.79 -2.09
C SER A 193 -15.56 16.85 -3.63
N ALA A 194 -16.69 17.35 -4.15
CA ALA A 194 -17.05 17.25 -5.56
C ALA A 194 -16.33 18.26 -6.51
N ASP A 195 -15.37 19.04 -6.03
CA ASP A 195 -14.75 20.10 -6.83
C ASP A 195 -13.45 19.61 -7.54
N VAL A 196 -13.57 18.56 -8.33
CA VAL A 196 -12.44 18.07 -9.13
C VAL A 196 -12.77 18.21 -10.61
N THR A 197 -11.91 18.92 -11.34
CA THR A 197 -12.03 18.99 -12.80
C THR A 197 -11.71 17.61 -13.40
N ASN A 198 -12.61 17.09 -14.23
CA ASN A 198 -12.37 15.84 -14.94
C ASN A 198 -11.23 16.00 -15.98
N PRO A 199 -10.08 15.32 -15.82
CA PRO A 199 -8.98 15.39 -16.78
C PRO A 199 -9.12 14.42 -17.96
N PHE A 200 -10.13 13.54 -17.94
CA PHE A 200 -10.29 12.47 -18.92
C PHE A 200 -11.23 12.89 -20.06
N THR A 201 -10.83 12.61 -21.29
CA THR A 201 -11.61 12.99 -22.49
C THR A 201 -12.68 11.97 -22.88
N ASP A 202 -12.60 10.77 -22.33
CA ASP A 202 -13.51 9.65 -22.55
C ASP A 202 -14.50 9.42 -21.41
N ILE A 203 -14.62 10.40 -20.49
CA ILE A 203 -15.58 10.40 -19.38
C ILE A 203 -16.45 11.67 -19.48
N SER A 204 -17.77 11.47 -19.45
CA SER A 204 -18.79 12.52 -19.51
C SER A 204 -19.52 12.68 -18.19
N THR A 205 -19.99 13.88 -17.90
CA THR A 205 -20.88 14.15 -16.74
C THR A 205 -22.21 13.36 -16.77
N ASN A 206 -22.55 12.78 -17.92
CA ASN A 206 -23.75 11.94 -18.06
C ASN A 206 -23.45 10.46 -17.81
N ASP A 207 -22.21 10.08 -17.59
CA ASP A 207 -21.86 8.71 -17.28
C ASP A 207 -22.29 8.35 -15.85
N TRP A 208 -22.84 7.16 -15.67
CA TRP A 208 -23.36 6.71 -14.37
C TRP A 208 -22.28 6.59 -13.28
N PHE A 209 -21.03 6.59 -13.66
CA PHE A 209 -19.85 6.49 -12.78
C PHE A 209 -19.09 7.83 -12.60
N TYR A 210 -19.61 8.94 -13.12
CA TYR A 210 -19.03 10.29 -13.01
C TYR A 210 -19.03 10.81 -11.58
#